data_e127468e99bdb44d2d7518e34a76740d
#
_entry.id   e127468e99bdb44d2d7518e34a76740d
#
_cell.length_a   1.000
_cell.length_b   1.000
_cell.length_c   1.000
_cell.angle_alpha   90.00
_cell.angle_beta   90.00
_cell.angle_gamma   90.00
#
_symmetry.space_group_name_H-M   'P 1'
#
loop_
_entity.id
_entity.type
_entity.pdbx_description
1 polymer ?
#
loop_
_entity_poly.entity_id
_entity_poly.type
_entity_poly.pdbx_seq_one_letter_code
_entity_poly.pdbx_strand_id
1 'polypeptide(L)'
;MSLLSKLFHYVLFSVSKYKIDESHGLSHAMDILTQANTIYEHEQLYYPQLKKDEKIIYVSSILHDMCDKKYMDQDKGLDDINNYLLNLKDNDQYVINNNESNIIKEIVSTMSYSTVKKNGFPELGQYQIAYNIVREADLLCAYDFDRCMIYQMYQKNYSIENAYDDAVKLFDNRMFKHYDDGLFLTQYTQKNYMNYENKAKLRMNHWKRILSKKL
;
A
#
# COMPACT_ATOMS: atom_id res chain seq x y z
N MET A 1 17.18 -16.70 8.18
CA MET A 1 15.81 -16.16 7.95
C MET A 1 15.85 -15.33 6.68
N SER A 2 14.94 -15.57 5.72
CA SER A 2 14.91 -14.84 4.44
C SER A 2 14.66 -13.32 4.63
N LEU A 3 14.97 -12.51 3.61
CA LEU A 3 14.70 -11.07 3.61
C LEU A 3 13.21 -10.80 3.89
N LEU A 4 12.31 -11.46 3.18
CA LEU A 4 10.87 -11.30 3.37
C LEU A 4 10.44 -11.60 4.81
N SER A 5 10.93 -12.69 5.40
CA SER A 5 10.63 -13.01 6.79
C SER A 5 11.09 -11.90 7.75
N LYS A 6 12.27 -11.35 7.54
CA LYS A 6 12.81 -10.25 8.37
C LYS A 6 11.92 -9.00 8.25
N LEU A 7 11.51 -8.65 7.02
CA LEU A 7 10.64 -7.50 6.76
C LEU A 7 9.27 -7.67 7.42
N PHE A 8 8.62 -8.83 7.29
CA PHE A 8 7.34 -9.08 7.95
C PHE A 8 7.43 -9.10 9.47
N HIS A 9 8.56 -9.54 10.05
CA HIS A 9 8.79 -9.37 11.49
C HIS A 9 8.91 -7.89 11.89
N TYR A 10 9.54 -7.06 11.05
CA TYR A 10 9.58 -5.63 11.29
C TYR A 10 8.17 -5.00 11.22
N VAL A 11 7.32 -5.43 10.27
CA VAL A 11 5.91 -5.01 10.23
C VAL A 11 5.19 -5.37 11.52
N LEU A 12 5.30 -6.63 11.99
CA LEU A 12 4.69 -7.05 13.26
C LEU A 12 5.16 -6.21 14.45
N PHE A 13 6.47 -5.93 14.52
CA PHE A 13 7.05 -5.08 15.56
C PHE A 13 6.47 -3.65 15.48
N SER A 14 6.42 -3.06 14.28
CA SER A 14 5.93 -1.69 14.06
C SER A 14 4.43 -1.58 14.37
N VAL A 15 3.63 -2.55 13.93
CA VAL A 15 2.19 -2.63 14.24
C VAL A 15 1.96 -2.62 15.75
N SER A 16 2.71 -3.43 16.50
CA SER A 16 2.61 -3.48 17.96
C SER A 16 3.09 -2.17 18.61
N LYS A 17 4.24 -1.64 18.18
CA LYS A 17 4.87 -0.43 18.73
C LYS A 17 4.00 0.80 18.56
N TYR A 18 3.44 0.99 17.37
CA TYR A 18 2.71 2.20 16.99
C TYR A 18 1.18 2.02 17.01
N LYS A 19 0.70 0.86 17.46
CA LYS A 19 -0.73 0.53 17.55
C LYS A 19 -1.46 0.74 16.21
N ILE A 20 -0.81 0.31 15.12
CA ILE A 20 -1.40 0.34 13.78
C ILE A 20 -2.57 -0.64 13.79
N ASP A 21 -3.73 -0.20 13.31
CA ASP A 21 -4.91 -1.05 13.28
C ASP A 21 -4.86 -2.11 12.17
N GLU A 22 -5.79 -3.06 12.24
CA GLU A 22 -5.83 -4.23 11.34
C GLU A 22 -5.93 -3.84 9.86
N SER A 23 -6.53 -2.69 9.53
CA SER A 23 -6.68 -2.23 8.13
C SER A 23 -5.35 -1.86 7.46
N HIS A 24 -4.29 -1.60 8.25
CA HIS A 24 -2.93 -1.24 7.81
C HIS A 24 -1.87 -2.19 8.40
N GLY A 25 -2.30 -3.35 8.89
CA GLY A 25 -1.44 -4.33 9.55
C GLY A 25 -0.77 -5.32 8.59
N LEU A 26 -0.42 -6.48 9.16
CA LEU A 26 0.34 -7.52 8.47
C LEU A 26 -0.40 -8.06 7.22
N SER A 27 -1.71 -8.31 7.32
CA SER A 27 -2.49 -8.82 6.19
C SER A 27 -2.41 -7.86 5.00
N HIS A 28 -2.60 -6.56 5.27
CA HIS A 28 -2.50 -5.54 4.23
C HIS A 28 -1.10 -5.50 3.59
N ALA A 29 -0.03 -5.56 4.37
CA ALA A 29 1.34 -5.62 3.83
C ALA A 29 1.57 -6.84 2.92
N MET A 30 0.96 -8.00 3.25
CA MET A 30 1.00 -9.19 2.40
C MET A 30 0.21 -9.00 1.09
N ASP A 31 -0.96 -8.39 1.17
CA ASP A 31 -1.81 -8.10 0.00
C ASP A 31 -1.10 -7.13 -0.95
N ILE A 32 -0.48 -6.07 -0.40
CA ILE A 32 0.31 -5.10 -1.20
C ILE A 32 1.49 -5.79 -1.89
N LEU A 33 2.26 -6.62 -1.18
CA LEU A 33 3.36 -7.37 -1.79
C LEU A 33 2.86 -8.25 -2.93
N THR A 34 1.77 -9.00 -2.72
CA THR A 34 1.20 -9.89 -3.73
C THR A 34 0.73 -9.10 -4.95
N GLN A 35 0.06 -7.96 -4.72
CA GLN A 35 -0.42 -7.10 -5.78
C GLN A 35 0.73 -6.44 -6.54
N ALA A 36 1.77 -5.96 -5.82
CA ALA A 36 2.97 -5.37 -6.43
C ALA A 36 3.72 -6.41 -7.27
N ASN A 37 3.83 -7.66 -6.80
CA ASN A 37 4.41 -8.74 -7.60
C ASN A 37 3.61 -8.99 -8.89
N THR A 38 2.28 -8.98 -8.82
CA THR A 38 1.43 -9.18 -10.00
C THR A 38 1.63 -8.07 -11.04
N ILE A 39 1.69 -6.81 -10.59
CA ILE A 39 1.98 -5.68 -11.48
C ILE A 39 3.40 -5.79 -12.03
N TYR A 40 4.39 -6.07 -11.18
CA TYR A 40 5.78 -6.22 -11.55
C TYR A 40 6.00 -7.28 -12.64
N GLU A 41 5.46 -8.48 -12.46
CA GLU A 41 5.57 -9.56 -13.46
C GLU A 41 4.99 -9.16 -14.82
N HIS A 42 3.90 -8.40 -14.83
CA HIS A 42 3.33 -7.89 -16.06
C HIS A 42 4.19 -6.79 -16.69
N GLU A 43 4.61 -5.79 -15.91
CA GLU A 43 5.39 -4.67 -16.42
C GLU A 43 6.80 -5.07 -16.84
N GLN A 44 7.40 -6.11 -16.21
CA GLN A 44 8.72 -6.63 -16.58
C GLN A 44 8.78 -7.14 -18.03
N LEU A 45 7.64 -7.57 -18.60
CA LEU A 45 7.56 -7.98 -20.01
C LEU A 45 7.86 -6.81 -20.97
N TYR A 46 7.57 -5.59 -20.56
CA TYR A 46 7.79 -4.37 -21.34
C TYR A 46 9.05 -3.62 -20.92
N TYR A 47 9.47 -3.78 -19.66
CA TYR A 47 10.59 -3.12 -19.03
C TYR A 47 11.54 -4.14 -18.38
N PRO A 48 12.31 -4.93 -19.15
CA PRO A 48 13.19 -5.99 -18.59
C PRO A 48 14.20 -5.49 -17.55
N GLN A 49 14.58 -4.20 -17.60
CA GLN A 49 15.47 -3.57 -16.63
C GLN A 49 14.89 -3.52 -15.20
N LEU A 50 13.56 -3.66 -15.02
CA LEU A 50 12.92 -3.73 -13.70
C LEU A 50 13.43 -4.87 -12.83
N LYS A 51 14.02 -5.91 -13.43
CA LYS A 51 14.59 -7.04 -12.67
C LYS A 51 15.58 -6.60 -11.59
N LYS A 52 16.35 -5.54 -11.84
CA LYS A 52 17.29 -4.99 -10.85
C LYS A 52 16.61 -4.19 -9.72
N ASP A 53 15.37 -3.75 -9.94
CA ASP A 53 14.60 -2.96 -8.99
C ASP A 53 13.61 -3.80 -8.17
N GLU A 54 13.51 -5.12 -8.43
CA GLU A 54 12.59 -6.06 -7.77
C GLU A 54 12.68 -5.97 -6.24
N LYS A 55 13.90 -5.94 -5.70
CA LYS A 55 14.15 -5.82 -4.26
C LYS A 55 13.58 -4.50 -3.70
N ILE A 56 13.77 -3.38 -4.39
CA ILE A 56 13.23 -2.06 -4.01
C ILE A 56 11.70 -2.11 -4.02
N ILE A 57 11.09 -2.68 -5.06
CA ILE A 57 9.64 -2.84 -5.19
C ILE A 57 9.09 -3.61 -3.98
N TYR A 58 9.64 -4.78 -3.67
CA TYR A 58 9.12 -5.63 -2.61
C TYR A 58 9.33 -5.03 -1.22
N VAL A 59 10.51 -4.45 -0.95
CA VAL A 59 10.78 -3.80 0.34
C VAL A 59 9.87 -2.60 0.55
N SER A 60 9.70 -1.75 -0.46
CA SER A 60 8.81 -0.59 -0.38
C SER A 60 7.36 -1.01 -0.19
N SER A 61 6.91 -2.05 -0.90
CA SER A 61 5.54 -2.59 -0.77
C SER A 61 5.23 -3.08 0.64
N ILE A 62 6.16 -3.81 1.26
CA ILE A 62 5.97 -4.34 2.62
C ILE A 62 5.99 -3.22 3.67
N LEU A 63 6.83 -2.19 3.49
CA LEU A 63 7.06 -1.16 4.50
C LEU A 63 6.25 0.12 4.31
N HIS A 64 5.42 0.22 3.26
CA HIS A 64 4.80 1.48 2.85
C HIS A 64 3.97 2.18 3.95
N ASP A 65 3.29 1.45 4.81
CA ASP A 65 2.46 1.98 5.90
C ASP A 65 3.21 2.11 7.24
N MET A 66 4.46 1.64 7.33
CA MET A 66 5.23 1.62 8.59
C MET A 66 5.77 2.98 9.01
N CYS A 67 5.42 4.04 8.27
CA CYS A 67 5.69 5.44 8.63
C CYS A 67 4.46 6.35 8.38
N ASP A 68 3.23 5.78 8.35
CA ASP A 68 2.03 6.58 8.08
C ASP A 68 1.77 7.56 9.23
N LYS A 69 1.66 8.85 8.86
CA LYS A 69 1.37 9.97 9.78
C LYS A 69 0.06 9.83 10.57
N LYS A 70 -0.82 8.89 10.21
CA LYS A 70 -2.01 8.58 10.99
C LYS A 70 -1.68 7.95 12.34
N TYR A 71 -0.54 7.28 12.44
CA TYR A 71 -0.15 6.48 13.61
C TYR A 71 1.09 7.01 14.32
N MET A 72 1.94 7.78 13.60
CA MET A 72 3.21 8.25 14.13
C MET A 72 3.69 9.52 13.44
N ASP A 73 4.75 10.12 13.99
CA ASP A 73 5.54 11.11 13.27
C ASP A 73 6.22 10.45 12.07
N GLN A 74 5.96 10.96 10.86
CA GLN A 74 6.42 10.35 9.61
C GLN A 74 7.94 10.34 9.49
N ASP A 75 8.61 11.44 9.89
CA ASP A 75 10.08 11.55 9.78
C ASP A 75 10.75 10.54 10.69
N LYS A 76 10.24 10.39 11.91
CA LYS A 76 10.70 9.36 12.84
C LYS A 76 10.45 7.94 12.30
N GLY A 77 9.29 7.69 11.71
CA GLY A 77 8.98 6.40 11.08
C GLY A 77 9.94 6.09 9.93
N LEU A 78 10.25 7.08 9.08
CA LEU A 78 11.22 6.95 8.00
C LEU A 78 12.64 6.69 8.50
N ASP A 79 13.05 7.34 9.61
CA ASP A 79 14.34 7.09 10.24
C ASP A 79 14.43 5.69 10.85
N ASP A 80 13.36 5.22 11.50
CA ASP A 80 13.28 3.84 12.01
C ASP A 80 13.41 2.81 10.87
N ILE A 81 12.71 3.02 9.74
CA ILE A 81 12.83 2.17 8.54
C ILE A 81 14.26 2.21 8.00
N ASN A 82 14.84 3.39 7.82
CA ASN A 82 16.20 3.55 7.30
C ASN A 82 17.22 2.82 8.16
N ASN A 83 17.17 3.06 9.47
CA ASN A 83 18.06 2.40 10.42
C ASN A 83 17.90 0.87 10.38
N TYR A 84 16.67 0.38 10.28
CA TYR A 84 16.41 -1.04 10.15
C TYR A 84 17.02 -1.62 8.86
N LEU A 85 16.77 -0.99 7.71
CA LEU A 85 17.24 -1.46 6.41
C LEU A 85 18.77 -1.49 6.32
N LEU A 86 19.45 -0.43 6.78
CA LEU A 86 20.91 -0.34 6.74
C LEU A 86 21.62 -1.31 7.69
N ASN A 87 20.92 -1.76 8.74
CA ASN A 87 21.45 -2.78 9.66
C ASN A 87 21.03 -4.21 9.31
N LEU A 88 20.24 -4.37 8.24
CA LEU A 88 19.74 -5.69 7.82
C LEU A 88 20.86 -6.50 7.15
N LYS A 89 21.21 -7.64 7.77
CA LYS A 89 22.27 -8.54 7.29
C LYS A 89 21.70 -9.90 6.93
N ASP A 90 22.31 -10.52 5.93
CA ASP A 90 22.17 -11.92 5.60
C ASP A 90 23.56 -12.54 5.41
N ASN A 91 23.88 -13.63 6.16
CA ASN A 91 25.22 -14.22 6.20
C ASN A 91 26.34 -13.16 6.38
N ASP A 92 26.15 -12.25 7.36
CA ASP A 92 27.05 -11.13 7.70
C ASP A 92 27.25 -10.07 6.60
N GLN A 93 26.52 -10.14 5.50
CA GLN A 93 26.54 -9.11 4.45
C GLN A 93 25.30 -8.21 4.55
N TYR A 94 25.48 -6.92 4.35
CA TYR A 94 24.36 -5.97 4.26
C TYR A 94 23.53 -6.24 3.02
N VAL A 95 22.20 -6.38 3.23
CA VAL A 95 21.26 -6.73 2.15
C VAL A 95 20.82 -5.50 1.36
N ILE A 96 20.72 -4.36 2.04
CA ILE A 96 20.28 -3.06 1.48
C ILE A 96 21.44 -2.08 1.58
N ASN A 97 21.80 -1.47 0.48
CA ASN A 97 22.80 -0.40 0.46
C ASN A 97 22.17 0.98 0.65
N ASN A 98 23.00 2.03 0.86
CA ASN A 98 22.53 3.38 1.10
C ASN A 98 21.65 3.95 -0.03
N ASN A 99 22.01 3.67 -1.30
CA ASN A 99 21.22 4.15 -2.43
C ASN A 99 19.83 3.49 -2.46
N GLU A 100 19.78 2.17 -2.29
CA GLU A 100 18.50 1.43 -2.21
C GLU A 100 17.63 1.93 -1.06
N SER A 101 18.22 2.14 0.13
CA SER A 101 17.49 2.66 1.28
C SER A 101 16.92 4.05 1.02
N ASN A 102 17.68 4.95 0.39
CA ASN A 102 17.20 6.28 0.03
C ASN A 102 16.02 6.22 -0.97
N ILE A 103 16.11 5.37 -1.98
CA ILE A 103 15.01 5.20 -2.95
C ILE A 103 13.76 4.60 -2.28
N ILE A 104 13.93 3.61 -1.41
CA ILE A 104 12.81 3.03 -0.64
C ILE A 104 12.15 4.14 0.21
N LYS A 105 12.92 4.95 0.93
CA LYS A 105 12.39 6.09 1.71
C LYS A 105 11.61 7.06 0.85
N GLU A 106 12.14 7.43 -0.32
CA GLU A 106 11.49 8.34 -1.25
C GLU A 106 10.15 7.76 -1.74
N ILE A 107 10.12 6.48 -2.14
CA ILE A 107 8.89 5.81 -2.54
C ILE A 107 7.87 5.85 -1.40
N VAL A 108 8.25 5.37 -0.21
CA VAL A 108 7.33 5.21 0.93
C VAL A 108 6.79 6.56 1.43
N SER A 109 7.62 7.62 1.43
CA SER A 109 7.22 8.95 1.90
C SER A 109 6.30 9.71 0.93
N THR A 110 6.33 9.38 -0.37
CA THR A 110 5.65 10.16 -1.41
C THR A 110 4.45 9.46 -2.04
N MET A 111 4.30 8.14 -1.86
CA MET A 111 3.33 7.33 -2.61
C MET A 111 1.87 7.50 -2.19
N SER A 112 1.58 8.06 -1.01
CA SER A 112 0.21 8.14 -0.52
C SER A 112 -0.68 8.99 -1.46
N TYR A 113 -1.95 8.58 -1.60
CA TYR A 113 -2.93 9.32 -2.39
C TYR A 113 -2.96 10.82 -2.05
N SER A 114 -2.96 11.16 -0.77
CA SER A 114 -3.03 12.55 -0.32
C SER A 114 -1.78 13.34 -0.70
N THR A 115 -0.60 12.71 -0.65
CA THR A 115 0.66 13.33 -1.04
C THR A 115 0.70 13.59 -2.54
N VAL A 116 0.36 12.59 -3.35
CA VAL A 116 0.31 12.74 -4.82
C VAL A 116 -0.74 13.76 -5.26
N LYS A 117 -1.92 13.76 -4.64
CA LYS A 117 -2.97 14.73 -4.94
C LYS A 117 -2.54 16.18 -4.64
N LYS A 118 -1.71 16.38 -3.62
CA LYS A 118 -1.21 17.69 -3.20
C LYS A 118 0.01 18.17 -3.99
N ASN A 119 0.97 17.27 -4.20
CA ASN A 119 2.32 17.64 -4.68
C ASN A 119 2.61 17.14 -6.11
N GLY A 120 1.75 16.30 -6.69
CA GLY A 120 2.03 15.57 -7.92
C GLY A 120 2.90 14.33 -7.69
N PHE A 121 3.31 13.70 -8.78
CA PHE A 121 4.22 12.56 -8.73
C PHE A 121 5.66 13.04 -8.52
N PRO A 122 6.47 12.33 -7.71
CA PRO A 122 7.90 12.61 -7.63
C PRO A 122 8.61 12.21 -8.93
N GLU A 123 9.75 12.84 -9.21
CA GLU A 123 10.62 12.50 -10.33
C GLU A 123 11.75 11.56 -9.84
N LEU A 124 11.56 10.25 -10.00
CA LEU A 124 12.50 9.22 -9.53
C LEU A 124 13.39 8.64 -10.64
N GLY A 125 13.40 9.25 -11.83
CA GLY A 125 14.24 8.85 -12.94
C GLY A 125 14.08 7.37 -13.29
N GLN A 126 15.17 6.59 -13.24
CA GLN A 126 15.12 5.16 -13.56
C GLN A 126 14.20 4.32 -12.65
N TYR A 127 13.89 4.78 -11.44
CA TYR A 127 13.04 4.10 -10.47
C TYR A 127 11.55 4.47 -10.59
N GLN A 128 11.18 5.31 -11.58
CA GLN A 128 9.80 5.78 -11.73
C GLN A 128 8.79 4.65 -11.91
N ILE A 129 9.14 3.61 -12.65
CA ILE A 129 8.24 2.47 -12.87
C ILE A 129 8.12 1.64 -11.57
N ALA A 130 9.22 1.45 -10.83
CA ALA A 130 9.17 0.79 -9.52
C ALA A 130 8.26 1.56 -8.54
N TYR A 131 8.36 2.88 -8.50
CA TYR A 131 7.45 3.73 -7.72
C TYR A 131 5.98 3.54 -8.13
N ASN A 132 5.68 3.57 -9.43
CA ASN A 132 4.32 3.38 -9.91
C ASN A 132 3.76 2.02 -9.51
N ILE A 133 4.56 0.95 -9.61
CA ILE A 133 4.16 -0.41 -9.21
C ILE A 133 3.75 -0.44 -7.73
N VAL A 134 4.59 0.07 -6.84
CA VAL A 134 4.31 0.07 -5.39
C VAL A 134 3.07 0.88 -5.07
N ARG A 135 2.98 2.10 -5.59
CA ARG A 135 1.84 2.99 -5.37
C ARG A 135 0.53 2.43 -5.92
N GLU A 136 0.56 1.85 -7.11
CA GLU A 136 -0.64 1.30 -7.74
C GLU A 136 -1.08 -0.01 -7.10
N ALA A 137 -0.16 -0.78 -6.53
CA ALA A 137 -0.50 -1.92 -5.68
C ALA A 137 -1.36 -1.48 -4.48
N ASP A 138 -0.96 -0.41 -3.77
CA ASP A 138 -1.75 0.14 -2.67
C ASP A 138 -3.11 0.67 -3.16
N LEU A 139 -3.14 1.42 -4.27
CA LEU A 139 -4.40 1.92 -4.85
C LEU A 139 -5.35 0.79 -5.26
N LEU A 140 -4.85 -0.33 -5.80
CA LEU A 140 -5.69 -1.49 -6.14
C LEU A 140 -6.17 -2.23 -4.89
N CYS A 141 -5.33 -2.39 -3.87
CA CYS A 141 -5.75 -2.96 -2.59
C CYS A 141 -6.73 -2.06 -1.83
N ALA A 142 -6.74 -0.75 -2.11
CA ALA A 142 -7.72 0.17 -1.55
C ALA A 142 -9.17 -0.11 -2.02
N TYR A 143 -9.38 -0.91 -3.06
CA TYR A 143 -10.71 -1.40 -3.47
C TYR A 143 -11.26 -2.50 -2.55
N ASP A 144 -10.54 -2.93 -1.52
CA ASP A 144 -11.10 -3.77 -0.46
C ASP A 144 -12.06 -2.94 0.41
N PHE A 145 -13.36 -3.15 0.17
CA PHE A 145 -14.41 -2.42 0.86
C PHE A 145 -14.46 -2.76 2.36
N ASP A 146 -14.20 -4.01 2.72
CA ASP A 146 -14.22 -4.45 4.12
C ASP A 146 -13.10 -3.78 4.92
N ARG A 147 -11.91 -3.64 4.32
CA ARG A 147 -10.78 -2.92 4.93
C ARG A 147 -11.14 -1.45 5.25
N CYS A 148 -11.88 -0.79 4.34
CA CYS A 148 -12.40 0.56 4.58
C CYS A 148 -13.34 0.63 5.78
N MET A 149 -14.27 -0.32 5.90
CA MET A 149 -15.19 -0.40 7.05
C MET A 149 -14.40 -0.64 8.35
N ILE A 150 -13.45 -1.59 8.35
CA ILE A 150 -12.58 -1.89 9.50
C ILE A 150 -11.88 -0.62 9.97
N TYR A 151 -11.26 0.15 9.06
CA TYR A 151 -10.62 1.42 9.39
C TYR A 151 -11.58 2.40 10.07
N GLN A 152 -12.78 2.59 9.56
CA GLN A 152 -13.76 3.50 10.16
C GLN A 152 -14.20 3.03 11.55
N MET A 153 -14.38 1.73 11.75
CA MET A 153 -14.72 1.17 13.05
C MET A 153 -13.59 1.41 14.08
N TYR A 154 -12.33 1.17 13.71
CA TYR A 154 -11.20 1.36 14.61
C TYR A 154 -10.92 2.83 14.91
N GLN A 155 -10.81 3.67 13.87
CA GLN A 155 -10.37 5.07 14.04
C GLN A 155 -11.46 5.98 14.59
N LYS A 156 -12.73 5.73 14.26
CA LYS A 156 -13.86 6.57 14.66
C LYS A 156 -14.77 5.92 15.69
N ASN A 157 -14.47 4.69 16.08
CA ASN A 157 -15.33 3.89 16.96
C ASN A 157 -16.80 3.83 16.46
N TYR A 158 -16.97 3.67 15.15
CA TYR A 158 -18.27 3.65 14.51
C TYR A 158 -18.98 2.31 14.69
N SER A 159 -20.33 2.35 14.69
CA SER A 159 -21.15 1.15 14.42
C SER A 159 -20.87 0.66 13.00
N ILE A 160 -21.21 -0.60 12.73
CA ILE A 160 -21.00 -1.19 11.40
C ILE A 160 -21.81 -0.47 10.31
N GLU A 161 -23.00 0.05 10.63
CA GLU A 161 -23.84 0.82 9.72
C GLU A 161 -23.17 2.14 9.35
N ASN A 162 -22.69 2.90 10.35
CA ASN A 162 -21.98 4.15 10.12
C ASN A 162 -20.67 3.94 9.37
N ALA A 163 -19.94 2.86 9.67
CA ALA A 163 -18.72 2.49 8.95
C ALA A 163 -19.03 2.16 7.48
N TYR A 164 -20.14 1.45 7.21
CA TYR A 164 -20.61 1.18 5.86
C TYR A 164 -20.92 2.47 5.11
N ASP A 165 -21.72 3.36 5.68
CA ASP A 165 -22.13 4.61 5.03
C ASP A 165 -20.93 5.51 4.69
N ASP A 166 -19.94 5.61 5.60
CA ASP A 166 -18.72 6.38 5.35
C ASP A 166 -17.79 5.71 4.34
N ALA A 167 -17.72 4.38 4.36
CA ALA A 167 -16.97 3.64 3.33
C ALA A 167 -17.58 3.85 1.94
N VAL A 168 -18.93 3.81 1.80
CA VAL A 168 -19.64 4.12 0.54
C VAL A 168 -19.26 5.51 0.04
N LYS A 169 -19.36 6.54 0.91
CA LYS A 169 -18.99 7.91 0.55
C LYS A 169 -17.52 8.02 0.10
N LEU A 170 -16.62 7.31 0.77
CA LEU A 170 -15.21 7.29 0.41
C LEU A 170 -14.98 6.65 -0.96
N PHE A 171 -15.66 5.56 -1.27
CA PHE A 171 -15.57 4.92 -2.58
C PHE A 171 -16.10 5.83 -3.68
N ASP A 172 -17.26 6.44 -3.52
CA ASP A 172 -17.86 7.33 -4.51
C ASP A 172 -17.03 8.61 -4.73
N ASN A 173 -16.44 9.16 -3.67
CA ASN A 173 -15.71 10.42 -3.74
C ASN A 173 -14.22 10.26 -4.09
N ARG A 174 -13.64 9.05 -3.94
CA ARG A 174 -12.21 8.84 -4.14
C ARG A 174 -11.90 7.57 -4.94
N MET A 175 -12.30 6.37 -4.47
CA MET A 175 -11.79 5.11 -5.03
C MET A 175 -12.22 4.95 -6.49
N PHE A 176 -13.49 5.19 -6.81
CA PHE A 176 -14.01 5.11 -8.18
C PHE A 176 -13.56 6.25 -9.11
N LYS A 177 -12.73 7.17 -8.59
CA LYS A 177 -12.15 8.27 -9.39
C LYS A 177 -10.67 8.10 -9.68
N HIS A 178 -10.02 7.04 -9.15
CA HIS A 178 -8.58 6.84 -9.33
C HIS A 178 -8.16 6.84 -10.81
N TYR A 179 -8.96 6.23 -11.69
CA TYR A 179 -8.69 6.21 -13.12
C TYR A 179 -8.86 7.59 -13.76
N ASP A 180 -9.97 8.26 -13.50
CA ASP A 180 -10.28 9.59 -14.03
C ASP A 180 -9.31 10.66 -13.49
N ASP A 181 -8.83 10.49 -12.27
CA ASP A 181 -7.79 11.33 -11.65
C ASP A 181 -6.37 11.05 -12.22
N GLY A 182 -6.23 10.13 -13.18
CA GLY A 182 -4.94 9.84 -13.83
C GLY A 182 -3.93 9.12 -12.91
N LEU A 183 -4.41 8.38 -11.91
CA LEU A 183 -3.54 7.75 -10.92
C LEU A 183 -3.00 6.37 -11.36
N PHE A 184 -3.53 5.77 -12.40
CA PHE A 184 -3.11 4.48 -12.92
C PHE A 184 -2.23 4.67 -14.15
N LEU A 185 -0.93 4.41 -14.00
CA LEU A 185 0.10 4.66 -15.01
C LEU A 185 0.69 3.37 -15.59
N THR A 186 0.66 2.25 -14.84
CA THR A 186 1.12 0.95 -15.34
C THR A 186 0.12 0.35 -16.31
N GLN A 187 0.62 -0.42 -17.29
CA GLN A 187 -0.25 -1.08 -18.27
C GLN A 187 -1.19 -2.10 -17.61
N TYR A 188 -0.66 -2.83 -16.61
CA TYR A 188 -1.46 -3.79 -15.85
C TYR A 188 -2.67 -3.11 -15.21
N THR A 189 -2.44 -2.03 -14.49
CA THR A 189 -3.50 -1.37 -13.73
C THR A 189 -4.54 -0.74 -14.64
N GLN A 190 -4.11 -0.04 -15.70
CA GLN A 190 -5.03 0.53 -16.70
C GLN A 190 -5.94 -0.51 -17.35
N LYS A 191 -5.47 -1.74 -17.54
CA LYS A 191 -6.27 -2.83 -18.11
C LYS A 191 -7.20 -3.51 -17.10
N ASN A 192 -6.85 -3.50 -15.82
CA ASN A 192 -7.49 -4.36 -14.82
C ASN A 192 -8.29 -3.64 -13.74
N TYR A 193 -8.16 -2.31 -13.56
CA TYR A 193 -8.81 -1.56 -12.47
C TYR A 193 -10.33 -1.78 -12.41
N MET A 194 -11.02 -1.89 -13.54
CA MET A 194 -12.47 -2.14 -13.60
C MET A 194 -12.87 -3.44 -12.90
N ASN A 195 -12.00 -4.46 -12.90
CA ASN A 195 -12.28 -5.71 -12.19
C ASN A 195 -12.32 -5.48 -10.67
N TYR A 196 -11.44 -4.61 -10.15
CA TYR A 196 -11.40 -4.23 -8.74
C TYR A 196 -12.62 -3.39 -8.36
N GLU A 197 -12.99 -2.40 -9.19
CA GLU A 197 -14.20 -1.62 -8.99
C GLU A 197 -15.45 -2.50 -8.94
N ASN A 198 -15.60 -3.43 -9.88
CA ASN A 198 -16.75 -4.33 -9.94
C ASN A 198 -16.82 -5.23 -8.71
N LYS A 199 -15.68 -5.76 -8.24
CA LYS A 199 -15.62 -6.53 -6.99
C LYS A 199 -16.04 -5.69 -5.79
N ALA A 200 -15.54 -4.46 -5.68
CA ALA A 200 -15.93 -3.54 -4.62
C ALA A 200 -17.43 -3.23 -4.65
N LYS A 201 -18.00 -2.87 -5.81
CA LYS A 201 -19.44 -2.62 -5.99
C LYS A 201 -20.30 -3.84 -5.60
N LEU A 202 -19.86 -5.04 -5.95
CA LEU A 202 -20.53 -6.27 -5.53
C LEU A 202 -20.47 -6.45 -4.01
N ARG A 203 -19.33 -6.18 -3.37
CA ARG A 203 -19.17 -6.29 -1.92
C ARG A 203 -20.01 -5.26 -1.17
N MET A 204 -20.04 -4.00 -1.65
CA MET A 204 -20.91 -2.94 -1.12
C MET A 204 -22.39 -3.37 -1.16
N ASN A 205 -22.86 -3.88 -2.29
CA ASN A 205 -24.23 -4.38 -2.43
C ASN A 205 -24.54 -5.57 -1.51
N HIS A 206 -23.55 -6.41 -1.25
CA HIS A 206 -23.69 -7.53 -0.33
C HIS A 206 -23.90 -7.02 1.10
N TRP A 207 -23.04 -6.10 1.57
CA TRP A 207 -23.18 -5.47 2.87
C TRP A 207 -24.51 -4.73 3.02
N LYS A 208 -24.93 -3.97 2.01
CA LYS A 208 -26.25 -3.31 2.01
C LYS A 208 -27.39 -4.27 2.29
N ARG A 209 -27.37 -5.46 1.66
CA ARG A 209 -28.39 -6.50 1.90
C ARG A 209 -28.31 -7.12 3.29
N ILE A 210 -27.09 -7.27 3.85
CA ILE A 210 -26.93 -7.78 5.23
C ILE A 210 -27.50 -6.77 6.22
N LEU A 211 -27.10 -5.50 6.12
CA LEU A 211 -27.49 -4.43 7.05
C LEU A 211 -28.97 -4.07 6.95
N SER A 212 -29.64 -4.39 5.82
CA SER A 212 -31.10 -4.19 5.70
C SER A 212 -31.94 -5.24 6.44
N LYS A 213 -31.33 -6.33 6.92
CA LYS A 213 -32.03 -7.35 7.71
C LYS A 213 -32.22 -6.85 9.15
N LYS A 214 -33.48 -6.84 9.61
CA LYS A 214 -33.77 -6.61 11.03
C LYS A 214 -33.40 -7.88 11.80
N LEU A 215 -32.26 -7.90 12.44
CA LEU A 215 -31.80 -8.99 13.32
C LEU A 215 -32.17 -8.65 14.76
#